data_7d9c9798218d6cdfa76c63f67868133e
#
_entry.id   7d9c9798218d6cdfa76c63f67868133e
#
_cell.length_a   1.000
_cell.length_b   1.000
_cell.length_c   1.000
_cell.angle_alpha   90.00
_cell.angle_beta   90.00
_cell.angle_gamma   90.00
#
_symmetry.space_group_name_H-M   'P 1'
#
loop_
_entity.id
_entity.type
_entity.pdbx_description
1 polymer ?
#
loop_
_entity_poly.entity_id
_entity_poly.type
_entity_poly.pdbx_seq_one_letter_code
_entity_poly.pdbx_strand_id
1 'polypeptide(L)'
;RLLNIPFGIVDLSLAPTPAIGDSVADILCEIGLEYAGAPGTTAALALLNDQVKKGGVMASSYVGGLSGAFIPVSEDQGMINAVQAGAITLEKLEAMTCVCSVGLDMIAIPGDTKATTISGMIADEMALGMINQKTTACRLIPVIGKGVGEQVEFGGLFGYAPIMPVNKF
;
A
#
# COMPACT_ATOMS: atom_id res chain seq x y z
N ARG A 1 -7.38 25.90 -21.61
CA ARG A 1 -7.43 27.38 -21.70
C ARG A 1 -8.85 27.94 -21.70
N LEU A 2 -9.86 27.14 -22.06
CA LEU A 2 -11.28 27.57 -22.07
C LEU A 2 -11.80 28.00 -20.69
N LEU A 3 -11.28 27.46 -19.60
CA LEU A 3 -11.72 27.78 -18.24
C LEU A 3 -10.81 28.79 -17.51
N ASN A 4 -9.73 29.24 -18.14
CA ASN A 4 -8.76 30.16 -17.57
C ASN A 4 -8.22 29.72 -16.17
N ILE A 5 -8.15 28.42 -15.93
CA ILE A 5 -7.63 27.81 -14.70
C ILE A 5 -6.17 27.44 -14.93
N PRO A 6 -5.26 27.75 -14.00
CA PRO A 6 -3.87 27.29 -14.08
C PRO A 6 -3.84 25.76 -14.06
N PHE A 7 -3.16 25.15 -15.03
CA PHE A 7 -2.92 23.70 -15.04
C PHE A 7 -1.64 23.42 -14.25
N GLY A 8 -1.73 22.49 -13.30
CA GLY A 8 -0.61 22.05 -12.48
C GLY A 8 -0.01 20.76 -12.98
N ILE A 9 -0.07 19.73 -12.16
CA ILE A 9 0.43 18.39 -12.46
C ILE A 9 -0.73 17.40 -12.58
N VAL A 10 -0.47 16.28 -13.29
CA VAL A 10 -1.33 15.09 -13.30
C VAL A 10 -0.65 14.01 -12.47
N ASP A 11 -1.35 13.50 -11.45
CA ASP A 11 -0.95 12.33 -10.70
C ASP A 11 -1.59 11.09 -11.34
N LEU A 12 -0.77 10.15 -11.76
CA LEU A 12 -1.18 8.91 -12.43
C LEU A 12 -1.15 7.71 -11.48
N SER A 13 -1.29 7.93 -10.20
CA SER A 13 -1.28 6.87 -9.20
C SER A 13 -2.41 5.85 -9.43
N LEU A 14 -2.07 4.58 -9.25
CA LEU A 14 -3.02 3.50 -9.07
C LEU A 14 -3.36 3.45 -7.58
N ALA A 15 -4.42 4.15 -7.21
CA ALA A 15 -4.94 4.22 -5.85
C ALA A 15 -6.26 3.43 -5.80
N PRO A 16 -6.28 2.26 -5.15
CA PRO A 16 -7.45 1.39 -5.14
C PRO A 16 -8.57 1.95 -4.24
N THR A 17 -9.75 1.37 -4.38
CA THR A 17 -10.87 1.53 -3.45
C THR A 17 -11.37 0.15 -2.98
N PRO A 18 -12.20 0.07 -1.92
CA PRO A 18 -12.78 -1.20 -1.50
C PRO A 18 -13.77 -1.81 -2.50
N ALA A 19 -14.07 -1.12 -3.60
CA ALA A 19 -14.99 -1.61 -4.62
C ALA A 19 -14.39 -2.81 -5.38
N ILE A 20 -15.24 -3.79 -5.68
CA ILE A 20 -14.84 -4.97 -6.47
C ILE A 20 -14.36 -4.52 -7.85
N GLY A 21 -13.19 -4.99 -8.25
CA GLY A 21 -12.59 -4.66 -9.55
C GLY A 21 -11.74 -3.38 -9.53
N ASP A 22 -11.57 -2.73 -8.37
CA ASP A 22 -10.73 -1.56 -8.18
C ASP A 22 -9.59 -1.89 -7.19
N SER A 23 -8.73 -2.84 -7.54
CA SER A 23 -7.71 -3.43 -6.68
C SER A 23 -6.35 -3.49 -7.38
N VAL A 24 -5.32 -2.97 -6.74
CA VAL A 24 -3.92 -3.15 -7.18
C VAL A 24 -3.47 -4.60 -7.00
N ALA A 25 -3.93 -5.27 -5.95
CA ALA A 25 -3.63 -6.68 -5.74
C ALA A 25 -4.18 -7.55 -6.87
N ASP A 26 -5.38 -7.25 -7.38
CA ASP A 26 -5.95 -7.98 -8.53
C ASP A 26 -5.13 -7.75 -9.80
N ILE A 27 -4.63 -6.53 -10.04
CA ILE A 27 -3.69 -6.26 -11.14
C ILE A 27 -2.44 -7.14 -11.04
N LEU A 28 -1.90 -7.32 -9.84
CA LEU A 28 -0.73 -8.18 -9.62
C LEU A 28 -1.05 -9.65 -9.94
N CYS A 29 -2.26 -10.11 -9.63
CA CYS A 29 -2.72 -11.45 -10.00
C CYS A 29 -2.87 -11.60 -11.52
N GLU A 30 -3.40 -10.60 -12.21
CA GLU A 30 -3.51 -10.59 -13.68
C GLU A 30 -2.13 -10.58 -14.38
N ILE A 31 -1.09 -10.04 -13.75
CA ILE A 31 0.30 -10.14 -14.23
C ILE A 31 0.83 -11.59 -14.16
N GLY A 32 0.18 -12.46 -13.39
CA GLY A 32 0.49 -13.89 -13.31
C GLY A 32 0.84 -14.40 -11.91
N LEU A 33 0.60 -13.61 -10.86
CA LEU A 33 0.74 -14.10 -9.50
C LEU A 33 -0.47 -14.95 -9.12
N GLU A 34 -0.23 -16.05 -8.42
CA GLU A 34 -1.31 -16.85 -7.86
C GLU A 34 -2.12 -16.08 -6.80
N TYR A 35 -1.41 -15.26 -6.02
CA TYR A 35 -1.99 -14.41 -4.99
C TYR A 35 -1.07 -13.22 -4.70
N ALA A 36 -1.63 -12.07 -4.41
CA ALA A 36 -0.83 -10.96 -3.88
C ALA A 36 -0.18 -11.40 -2.55
N GLY A 37 1.14 -11.22 -2.43
CA GLY A 37 1.93 -11.76 -1.31
C GLY A 37 2.74 -13.00 -1.67
N ALA A 38 2.36 -13.76 -2.69
CA ALA A 38 3.13 -14.90 -3.20
C ALA A 38 4.56 -14.48 -3.64
N PRO A 39 5.52 -15.43 -3.71
CA PRO A 39 6.84 -15.16 -4.29
C PRO A 39 6.68 -14.53 -5.68
N GLY A 40 7.43 -13.45 -5.93
CA GLY A 40 7.31 -12.66 -7.16
C GLY A 40 6.50 -11.37 -7.01
N THR A 41 5.69 -11.20 -5.96
CA THR A 41 4.85 -10.01 -5.76
C THR A 41 5.66 -8.71 -5.76
N THR A 42 6.79 -8.66 -5.04
CA THR A 42 7.64 -7.46 -4.99
C THR A 42 8.22 -7.14 -6.38
N ALA A 43 8.59 -8.15 -7.18
CA ALA A 43 9.08 -7.95 -8.54
C ALA A 43 7.97 -7.45 -9.48
N ALA A 44 6.78 -8.04 -9.40
CA ALA A 44 5.63 -7.60 -10.20
C ALA A 44 5.21 -6.17 -9.84
N LEU A 45 5.21 -5.83 -8.55
CA LEU A 45 4.92 -4.47 -8.08
C LEU A 45 5.98 -3.48 -8.58
N ALA A 46 7.26 -3.84 -8.55
CA ALA A 46 8.33 -3.01 -9.09
C ALA A 46 8.13 -2.72 -10.58
N LEU A 47 7.79 -3.75 -11.36
CA LEU A 47 7.48 -3.61 -12.79
C LEU A 47 6.28 -2.69 -13.00
N LEU A 48 5.18 -2.93 -12.30
CA LEU A 48 3.96 -2.12 -12.39
C LEU A 48 4.24 -0.65 -12.05
N ASN A 49 4.91 -0.39 -10.95
CA ASN A 49 5.24 0.96 -10.50
C ASN A 49 6.16 1.70 -11.48
N ASP A 50 7.16 1.02 -12.04
CA ASP A 50 8.05 1.57 -13.05
C ASP A 50 7.30 1.92 -14.34
N GLN A 51 6.39 1.05 -14.80
CA GLN A 51 5.62 1.28 -16.02
C GLN A 51 4.63 2.44 -15.86
N VAL A 52 3.98 2.58 -14.71
CA VAL A 52 3.10 3.74 -14.43
C VAL A 52 3.91 5.04 -14.51
N LYS A 53 5.08 5.10 -13.89
CA LYS A 53 5.96 6.28 -13.93
C LYS A 53 6.47 6.61 -15.32
N LYS A 54 6.97 5.62 -16.05
CA LYS A 54 7.46 5.80 -17.43
C LYS A 54 6.34 6.18 -18.40
N GLY A 55 5.21 5.50 -18.31
CA GLY A 55 4.03 5.78 -19.12
C GLY A 55 3.53 7.20 -18.91
N GLY A 56 3.53 7.68 -17.67
CA GLY A 56 3.16 9.04 -17.33
C GLY A 56 4.06 10.08 -17.98
N VAL A 57 5.38 9.93 -17.87
CA VAL A 57 6.35 10.84 -18.49
C VAL A 57 6.21 10.87 -20.01
N MET A 58 5.88 9.74 -20.62
CA MET A 58 5.65 9.68 -22.07
C MET A 58 4.31 10.31 -22.49
N ALA A 59 3.30 10.21 -21.62
CA ALA A 59 1.94 10.69 -21.95
C ALA A 59 1.75 12.18 -21.68
N SER A 60 2.48 12.79 -20.76
CA SER A 60 2.32 14.19 -20.36
C SER A 60 3.63 14.80 -19.86
N SER A 61 3.86 16.06 -20.20
CA SER A 61 4.98 16.86 -19.67
C SER A 61 4.73 17.38 -18.25
N TYR A 62 3.54 17.14 -17.69
CA TYR A 62 3.09 17.67 -16.40
C TYR A 62 2.73 16.57 -15.42
N VAL A 63 3.49 15.50 -15.41
CA VAL A 63 3.31 14.41 -14.45
C VAL A 63 4.03 14.73 -13.15
N GLY A 64 3.39 14.46 -12.04
CA GLY A 64 3.93 14.69 -10.71
C GLY A 64 3.15 13.93 -9.64
N GLY A 65 3.19 14.42 -8.43
CA GLY A 65 2.63 13.71 -7.29
C GLY A 65 3.37 12.41 -7.02
N LEU A 66 2.68 11.37 -6.58
CA LEU A 66 3.28 10.08 -6.30
C LEU A 66 3.39 9.18 -7.55
N SER A 67 2.46 9.35 -8.50
CA SER A 67 2.43 8.69 -9.82
C SER A 67 2.98 7.26 -9.81
N GLY A 68 2.31 6.35 -9.11
CA GLY A 68 2.74 4.96 -8.99
C GLY A 68 1.69 4.08 -8.34
N ALA A 69 2.06 2.83 -8.03
CA ALA A 69 1.17 1.88 -7.41
C ALA A 69 1.15 2.03 -5.89
N PHE A 70 -0.05 2.10 -5.31
CA PHE A 70 -0.32 2.10 -3.88
C PHE A 70 -0.72 0.71 -3.43
N ILE A 71 -0.41 0.39 -2.19
CA ILE A 71 -0.71 -0.91 -1.59
C ILE A 71 -1.34 -0.76 -0.19
N PRO A 72 -2.38 0.08 -0.03
CA PRO A 72 -3.08 0.17 1.25
C PRO A 72 -3.80 -1.16 1.53
N VAL A 73 -3.88 -1.55 2.81
CA VAL A 73 -4.55 -2.82 3.14
C VAL A 73 -6.06 -2.66 3.14
N SER A 74 -6.61 -1.66 3.83
CA SER A 74 -8.08 -1.55 4.00
C SER A 74 -8.80 -0.97 2.78
N GLU A 75 -8.10 -0.26 1.94
CA GLU A 75 -8.68 0.42 0.77
C GLU A 75 -8.66 -0.45 -0.50
N ASP A 76 -8.21 -1.70 -0.40
CA ASP A 76 -8.03 -2.62 -1.53
C ASP A 76 -8.57 -4.00 -1.17
N GLN A 77 -9.68 -4.40 -1.83
CA GLN A 77 -10.33 -5.68 -1.52
C GLN A 77 -9.39 -6.87 -1.75
N GLY A 78 -8.55 -6.84 -2.76
CA GLY A 78 -7.58 -7.89 -3.03
C GLY A 78 -6.49 -7.97 -1.95
N MET A 79 -6.03 -6.82 -1.43
CA MET A 79 -5.09 -6.76 -0.31
C MET A 79 -5.73 -7.30 0.97
N ILE A 80 -6.98 -6.93 1.27
CA ILE A 80 -7.74 -7.46 2.41
C ILE A 80 -7.80 -8.99 2.32
N ASN A 81 -8.20 -9.51 1.18
CA ASN A 81 -8.31 -10.96 0.94
C ASN A 81 -6.94 -11.66 1.12
N ALA A 82 -5.88 -11.06 0.62
CA ALA A 82 -4.53 -11.61 0.72
C ALA A 82 -4.01 -11.65 2.17
N VAL A 83 -4.31 -10.64 2.98
CA VAL A 83 -4.00 -10.64 4.41
C VAL A 83 -4.83 -11.71 5.15
N GLN A 84 -6.13 -11.80 4.87
CA GLN A 84 -7.01 -12.81 5.49
C GLN A 84 -6.59 -14.23 5.15
N ALA A 85 -6.10 -14.47 3.94
CA ALA A 85 -5.56 -15.74 3.50
C ALA A 85 -4.15 -16.05 4.09
N GLY A 86 -3.53 -15.10 4.78
CA GLY A 86 -2.16 -15.24 5.28
C GLY A 86 -1.08 -15.14 4.19
N ALA A 87 -1.44 -14.73 2.98
CA ALA A 87 -0.49 -14.55 1.89
C ALA A 87 0.36 -13.29 2.05
N ILE A 88 -0.17 -12.27 2.71
CA ILE A 88 0.54 -11.02 3.04
C ILE A 88 0.74 -10.94 4.55
N THR A 89 1.99 -10.80 4.98
CA THR A 89 2.40 -10.46 6.34
C THR A 89 2.91 -9.03 6.40
N LEU A 90 3.12 -8.50 7.60
CA LEU A 90 3.66 -7.15 7.78
C LEU A 90 5.06 -7.03 7.16
N GLU A 91 5.93 -8.00 7.36
CA GLU A 91 7.28 -8.05 6.79
C GLU A 91 7.24 -8.13 5.25
N LYS A 92 6.22 -8.80 4.71
CA LYS A 92 6.01 -8.84 3.25
C LYS A 92 5.60 -7.46 2.73
N LEU A 93 4.74 -6.74 3.45
CA LEU A 93 4.37 -5.37 3.12
C LEU A 93 5.58 -4.44 3.17
N GLU A 94 6.41 -4.51 4.23
CA GLU A 94 7.66 -3.76 4.31
C GLU A 94 8.56 -4.00 3.09
N ALA A 95 8.75 -5.27 2.70
CA ALA A 95 9.50 -5.58 1.48
C ALA A 95 8.87 -4.97 0.22
N MET A 96 7.55 -4.96 0.11
CA MET A 96 6.83 -4.33 -1.00
C MET A 96 6.96 -2.81 -0.99
N THR A 97 7.09 -2.18 0.18
CA THR A 97 7.27 -0.73 0.28
C THR A 97 8.60 -0.24 -0.30
N CYS A 98 9.58 -1.11 -0.49
CA CYS A 98 10.79 -0.77 -1.23
C CYS A 98 10.49 -0.28 -2.65
N VAL A 99 9.42 -0.77 -3.26
CA VAL A 99 9.12 -0.60 -4.69
C VAL A 99 7.74 0.01 -4.97
N CYS A 100 6.91 0.23 -3.95
CA CYS A 100 5.64 0.94 -4.09
C CYS A 100 5.83 2.47 -4.09
N SER A 101 4.75 3.22 -4.21
CA SER A 101 4.82 4.69 -4.24
C SER A 101 4.60 5.37 -2.90
N VAL A 102 4.11 4.68 -1.86
CA VAL A 102 3.74 5.33 -0.59
C VAL A 102 4.51 4.77 0.60
N GLY A 103 4.36 3.49 0.91
CA GLY A 103 4.87 2.87 2.14
C GLY A 103 3.82 1.97 2.78
N LEU A 104 3.93 1.75 4.08
CA LEU A 104 2.92 1.04 4.87
C LEU A 104 1.68 1.91 5.00
N ASP A 105 0.54 1.42 4.51
CA ASP A 105 -0.68 2.22 4.46
C ASP A 105 -1.93 1.44 4.87
N MET A 106 -2.75 2.08 5.71
CA MET A 106 -4.03 1.55 6.21
C MET A 106 -3.91 0.16 6.84
N ILE A 107 -2.93 -0.01 7.71
CA ILE A 107 -2.63 -1.29 8.37
C ILE A 107 -3.20 -1.28 9.78
N ALA A 108 -4.21 -2.12 10.01
CA ALA A 108 -4.76 -2.34 11.34
C ALA A 108 -3.87 -3.32 12.11
N ILE A 109 -3.49 -2.94 13.32
CA ILE A 109 -2.67 -3.74 14.24
C ILE A 109 -3.36 -3.87 15.60
N PRO A 110 -2.99 -4.85 16.45
CA PRO A 110 -3.56 -4.98 17.79
C PRO A 110 -3.43 -3.70 18.61
N GLY A 111 -4.50 -3.34 19.33
CA GLY A 111 -4.57 -2.11 20.11
C GLY A 111 -3.61 -2.03 21.28
N ASP A 112 -3.04 -3.16 21.72
CA ASP A 112 -2.03 -3.27 22.77
C ASP A 112 -0.58 -3.25 22.23
N THR A 113 -0.40 -3.00 20.93
CA THR A 113 0.94 -2.90 20.33
C THR A 113 1.73 -1.77 20.98
N LYS A 114 2.92 -2.09 21.47
CA LYS A 114 3.76 -1.15 22.21
C LYS A 114 4.26 -0.01 21.30
N ALA A 115 4.36 1.19 21.86
CA ALA A 115 4.91 2.34 21.14
C ALA A 115 6.33 2.09 20.62
N THR A 116 7.16 1.33 21.35
CA THR A 116 8.50 0.93 20.92
C THR A 116 8.48 0.06 19.67
N THR A 117 7.52 -0.84 19.55
CA THR A 117 7.35 -1.67 18.35
C THR A 117 6.93 -0.81 17.15
N ILE A 118 5.97 0.10 17.34
CA ILE A 118 5.56 1.04 16.29
C ILE A 118 6.73 1.93 15.87
N SER A 119 7.54 2.37 16.82
CA SER A 119 8.75 3.16 16.51
C SER A 119 9.76 2.37 15.68
N GLY A 120 9.89 1.05 15.91
CA GLY A 120 10.72 0.17 15.08
C GLY A 120 10.22 0.13 13.63
N MET A 121 8.93 -0.12 13.41
CA MET A 121 8.32 -0.12 12.06
C MET A 121 8.51 1.21 11.33
N ILE A 122 8.37 2.33 12.03
CA ILE A 122 8.62 3.65 11.46
C ILE A 122 10.10 3.80 11.07
N ALA A 123 11.03 3.31 11.91
CA ALA A 123 12.45 3.37 11.62
C ALA A 123 12.81 2.52 10.39
N ASP A 124 12.21 1.33 10.24
CA ASP A 124 12.40 0.47 9.08
C ASP A 124 11.90 1.16 7.80
N GLU A 125 10.71 1.74 7.82
CA GLU A 125 10.19 2.52 6.68
C GLU A 125 11.06 3.75 6.35
N MET A 126 11.60 4.43 7.35
CA MET A 126 12.56 5.53 7.14
C MET A 126 13.84 5.04 6.45
N ALA A 127 14.38 3.89 6.89
CA ALA A 127 15.56 3.29 6.28
C ALA A 127 15.32 2.88 4.82
N LEU A 128 14.17 2.25 4.54
CA LEU A 128 13.76 1.90 3.18
C LEU A 128 13.62 3.13 2.29
N GLY A 129 12.99 4.18 2.79
CA GLY A 129 12.85 5.45 2.07
C GLY A 129 14.19 6.09 1.76
N MET A 130 15.09 6.12 2.73
CA MET A 130 16.43 6.71 2.59
C MET A 130 17.27 5.95 1.54
N ILE A 131 17.33 4.62 1.63
CA ILE A 131 18.12 3.80 0.71
C ILE A 131 17.58 3.89 -0.72
N ASN A 132 16.27 3.88 -0.89
CA ASN A 132 15.63 3.94 -2.19
C ASN A 132 15.41 5.38 -2.71
N GLN A 133 15.85 6.39 -1.98
CA GLN A 133 15.70 7.80 -2.33
C GLN A 133 14.25 8.17 -2.67
N LYS A 134 13.33 7.68 -1.86
CA LYS A 134 11.88 7.90 -2.04
C LYS A 134 11.22 8.31 -0.73
N THR A 135 10.12 9.03 -0.83
CA THR A 135 9.24 9.27 0.32
C THR A 135 8.56 7.98 0.72
N THR A 136 8.59 7.65 2.00
CA THR A 136 7.78 6.60 2.59
C THR A 136 6.84 7.19 3.63
N ALA A 137 5.67 6.58 3.78
CA ALA A 137 4.70 6.90 4.82
C ALA A 137 4.41 5.65 5.65
N CYS A 138 3.95 5.88 6.88
CA CYS A 138 3.60 4.80 7.79
C CYS A 138 2.27 5.15 8.44
N ARG A 139 1.18 4.54 7.96
CA ARG A 139 -0.18 4.67 8.51
C ARG A 139 -0.58 3.36 9.17
N LEU A 140 -0.12 3.16 10.40
CA LEU A 140 -0.47 2.05 11.28
C LEU A 140 -1.63 2.47 12.19
N ILE A 141 -2.60 1.60 12.37
CA ILE A 141 -3.83 1.89 13.12
C ILE A 141 -3.95 0.88 14.27
N PRO A 142 -3.47 1.20 15.49
CA PRO A 142 -3.72 0.39 16.66
C PRO A 142 -5.22 0.40 17.00
N VAL A 143 -5.87 -0.78 16.94
CA VAL A 143 -7.32 -0.89 17.12
C VAL A 143 -7.62 -1.29 18.57
N ILE A 144 -7.96 -0.30 19.38
CA ILE A 144 -8.19 -0.50 20.82
C ILE A 144 -9.28 -1.55 21.09
N GLY A 145 -8.96 -2.50 21.94
CA GLY A 145 -9.87 -3.58 22.35
C GLY A 145 -10.02 -4.71 21.35
N LYS A 146 -9.26 -4.70 20.27
CA LYS A 146 -9.26 -5.76 19.25
C LYS A 146 -7.88 -6.36 19.03
N GLY A 147 -7.86 -7.62 18.62
CA GLY A 147 -6.66 -8.40 18.38
C GLY A 147 -6.63 -9.09 17.03
N VAL A 148 -5.58 -9.85 16.80
CA VAL A 148 -5.38 -10.64 15.56
C VAL A 148 -6.56 -11.59 15.33
N GLY A 149 -7.03 -11.66 14.09
CA GLY A 149 -8.19 -12.47 13.67
C GLY A 149 -9.52 -11.72 13.71
N GLU A 150 -9.55 -10.52 14.27
CA GLU A 150 -10.69 -9.62 14.20
C GLU A 150 -10.56 -8.64 13.04
N GLN A 151 -11.62 -7.86 12.81
CA GLN A 151 -11.67 -6.84 11.76
C GLN A 151 -12.10 -5.50 12.34
N VAL A 152 -11.72 -4.43 11.67
CA VAL A 152 -12.15 -3.08 11.95
C VAL A 152 -12.76 -2.45 10.71
N GLU A 153 -13.91 -1.82 10.89
CA GLU A 153 -14.60 -1.03 9.86
C GLU A 153 -14.18 0.43 9.97
N PHE A 154 -13.78 1.01 8.86
CA PHE A 154 -13.50 2.45 8.74
C PHE A 154 -14.61 3.17 7.98
N GLY A 155 -15.30 2.45 7.10
CA GLY A 155 -16.38 2.96 6.27
C GLY A 155 -15.94 3.79 5.07
N GLY A 156 -16.86 4.03 4.16
CA GLY A 156 -16.62 4.81 2.94
C GLY A 156 -15.45 4.28 2.11
N LEU A 157 -14.58 5.17 1.66
CA LEU A 157 -13.42 4.81 0.84
C LEU A 157 -12.31 4.09 1.62
N PHE A 158 -12.33 4.15 2.96
CA PHE A 158 -11.34 3.45 3.78
C PHE A 158 -11.66 1.97 3.98
N GLY A 159 -12.90 1.55 3.73
CA GLY A 159 -13.33 0.16 3.79
C GLY A 159 -13.20 -0.48 5.16
N TYR A 160 -12.60 -1.64 5.22
CA TYR A 160 -12.34 -2.39 6.44
C TYR A 160 -10.97 -3.08 6.38
N ALA A 161 -10.43 -3.46 7.52
CA ALA A 161 -9.17 -4.20 7.56
C ALA A 161 -9.21 -5.36 8.56
N PRO A 162 -8.59 -6.51 8.22
CA PRO A 162 -8.21 -7.51 9.20
C PRO A 162 -7.09 -6.96 10.08
N ILE A 163 -7.10 -7.31 11.37
CA ILE A 163 -6.02 -6.93 12.28
C ILE A 163 -4.84 -7.86 12.07
N MET A 164 -3.75 -7.31 11.58
CA MET A 164 -2.55 -8.05 11.22
C MET A 164 -1.71 -8.39 12.46
N PRO A 165 -1.12 -9.58 12.51
CA PRO A 165 -0.17 -9.91 13.56
C PRO A 165 1.08 -9.03 13.47
N VAL A 166 1.58 -8.63 14.61
CA VAL A 166 2.84 -7.89 14.76
C VAL A 166 3.85 -8.79 15.47
N ASN A 167 5.05 -8.86 14.93
CA ASN A 167 6.15 -9.57 15.55
C ASN A 167 6.46 -8.95 16.93
N LYS A 168 6.58 -9.80 17.95
CA LYS A 168 6.77 -9.37 19.35
C LYS A 168 8.20 -9.59 19.87
N PHE A 169 9.11 -10.04 19.01
CA PHE A 169 10.49 -10.36 19.38
C PHE A 169 11.48 -9.30 18.94
#